data_11bde00434378e94f20fc9d1b61a3799
#
_entry.id   11bde00434378e94f20fc9d1b61a3799
#
_cell.length_a   1.000
_cell.length_b   1.000
_cell.length_c   1.000
_cell.angle_alpha   90.00
_cell.angle_beta   90.00
_cell.angle_gamma   90.00
#
_symmetry.space_group_name_H-M   'P 1'
#
loop_
_entity.id
_entity.type
_entity.pdbx_description
1 polymer ?
#
loop_
_entity_poly.entity_id
_entity_poly.type
_entity_poly.pdbx_seq_one_letter_code
_entity_poly.pdbx_strand_id
1 'polypeptide(L)'
;NHASHLDMGFVRHALGTYGEDITTLAAQDYFFEKNSLQRAFFENLTNLKAVDRKGGLRASERQAGEILSSGKTMLIFPEGTRSQDGEVKEFKPLLGHLALTYGVDILPLYLAGAYEAMPKGSKIPLKRDLEARIGPPITVADMRRLTAGLSSGDASREISKLAHRAVLALKAGTILDVARLKSLNEEEPKEHPLVTLFNELQGKFQKGAVDKPVSFYFTLGSDEMAKWTVVVSKESCDVKLGKPAGGTADCVLKTSADIFTKIVRDAYMPGPAEFMSGAIKSNDVSLLMTFQKVFALS
;
A
#
# COMPACT_ATOMS: atom_id res chain seq x y z
N ASN A 1 1.55 10.01 2.74
CA ASN A 1 2.35 10.83 1.81
C ASN A 1 1.73 12.20 1.58
N HIS A 2 2.53 13.16 1.10
CA HIS A 2 2.11 14.53 0.82
C HIS A 2 2.49 14.96 -0.59
N ALA A 3 1.52 15.00 -1.48
CA ALA A 3 1.75 15.30 -2.90
C ALA A 3 0.98 16.55 -3.38
N SER A 4 -0.14 16.89 -2.74
CA SER A 4 -1.08 17.89 -3.23
C SER A 4 -1.67 18.75 -2.12
N HIS A 5 -2.23 19.89 -2.49
CA HIS A 5 -3.12 20.67 -1.61
C HIS A 5 -4.45 19.96 -1.34
N LEU A 6 -4.82 19.00 -2.19
CA LEU A 6 -6.05 18.22 -2.04
C LEU A 6 -5.94 17.16 -0.93
N ASP A 7 -4.72 16.79 -0.51
CA ASP A 7 -4.49 15.64 0.38
C ASP A 7 -5.31 15.69 1.67
N MET A 8 -5.39 16.85 2.32
CA MET A 8 -6.15 16.99 3.56
C MET A 8 -7.64 16.81 3.39
N GLY A 9 -8.22 17.49 2.40
CA GLY A 9 -9.64 17.36 2.08
C GLY A 9 -9.98 15.93 1.68
N PHE A 10 -9.08 15.29 0.95
CA PHE A 10 -9.25 13.91 0.51
C PHE A 10 -9.18 12.92 1.70
N VAL A 11 -8.22 13.05 2.61
CA VAL A 11 -8.15 12.21 3.82
C VAL A 11 -9.42 12.34 4.65
N ARG A 12 -9.90 13.57 4.88
CA ARG A 12 -11.15 13.81 5.63
C ARG A 12 -12.34 13.13 4.96
N HIS A 13 -12.46 13.27 3.65
CA HIS A 13 -13.53 12.63 2.88
C HIS A 13 -13.44 11.10 2.93
N ALA A 14 -12.25 10.55 2.74
CA ALA A 14 -12.02 9.09 2.75
C ALA A 14 -12.31 8.43 4.11
N LEU A 15 -12.15 9.17 5.21
CA LEU A 15 -12.40 8.68 6.57
C LEU A 15 -13.84 8.96 7.06
N GLY A 16 -14.66 9.63 6.26
CA GLY A 16 -16.06 9.92 6.61
C GLY A 16 -16.21 10.67 7.94
N THR A 17 -17.07 10.20 8.82
CA THR A 17 -17.31 10.82 10.13
C THR A 17 -16.06 10.89 11.02
N TYR A 18 -15.15 9.90 10.91
CA TYR A 18 -13.85 9.96 11.60
C TYR A 18 -12.97 11.11 11.09
N GLY A 19 -13.14 11.51 9.84
CA GLY A 19 -12.41 12.62 9.24
C GLY A 19 -12.79 13.99 9.78
N GLU A 20 -13.98 14.14 10.36
CA GLU A 20 -14.48 15.43 10.89
C GLU A 20 -13.66 15.94 12.07
N ASP A 21 -13.17 15.03 12.93
CA ASP A 21 -12.38 15.36 14.13
C ASP A 21 -10.86 15.41 13.89
N ILE A 22 -10.41 15.20 12.65
CA ILE A 22 -9.00 15.26 12.34
C ILE A 22 -8.51 16.71 12.36
N THR A 23 -7.42 16.93 13.10
CA THR A 23 -6.71 18.21 13.15
C THR A 23 -5.38 18.09 12.42
N THR A 24 -5.02 19.06 11.60
CA THR A 24 -3.74 19.14 10.89
C THR A 24 -3.01 20.40 11.24
N LEU A 25 -1.70 20.30 11.47
CA LEU A 25 -0.83 21.44 11.62
C LEU A 25 -0.37 21.94 10.24
N ALA A 26 -0.65 23.18 9.92
CA ALA A 26 -0.24 23.82 8.68
C ALA A 26 0.57 25.09 8.94
N ALA A 27 1.53 25.36 8.06
CA ALA A 27 2.35 26.56 8.16
C ALA A 27 1.51 27.82 8.00
N GLN A 28 1.60 28.71 8.98
CA GLN A 28 0.83 29.96 9.06
C GLN A 28 1.06 30.85 7.84
N ASP A 29 2.30 31.03 7.45
CA ASP A 29 2.75 31.86 6.33
C ASP A 29 2.18 31.44 4.97
N TYR A 30 1.79 30.19 4.82
CA TYR A 30 1.30 29.67 3.54
C TYR A 30 -0.22 29.77 3.37
N PHE A 31 -1.00 29.54 4.44
CA PHE A 31 -2.44 29.44 4.37
C PHE A 31 -3.17 30.69 4.90
N PHE A 32 -2.52 31.48 5.75
CA PHE A 32 -3.21 32.50 6.55
C PHE A 32 -2.80 33.95 6.25
N GLU A 33 -1.72 34.16 5.48
CA GLU A 33 -1.22 35.53 5.23
C GLU A 33 -1.79 36.21 3.97
N LYS A 34 -2.45 35.48 3.05
CA LYS A 34 -2.79 36.02 1.73
C LYS A 34 -4.22 36.53 1.53
N ASN A 35 -5.23 36.07 2.30
CA ASN A 35 -6.60 36.56 2.17
C ASN A 35 -7.49 36.11 3.34
N SER A 36 -8.30 37.00 3.93
CA SER A 36 -9.22 36.68 5.02
C SER A 36 -10.27 35.63 4.63
N LEU A 37 -10.71 35.60 3.38
CA LEU A 37 -11.65 34.60 2.85
C LEU A 37 -10.99 33.20 2.71
N GLN A 38 -9.75 33.14 2.26
CA GLN A 38 -9.00 31.88 2.20
C GLN A 38 -8.75 31.32 3.62
N ARG A 39 -8.41 32.20 4.55
CA ARG A 39 -8.24 31.84 5.95
C ARG A 39 -9.51 31.22 6.54
N ALA A 40 -10.64 31.88 6.40
CA ALA A 40 -11.94 31.39 6.87
C ALA A 40 -12.33 30.06 6.21
N PHE A 41 -12.03 29.90 4.91
CA PHE A 41 -12.26 28.66 4.19
C PHE A 41 -11.43 27.50 4.76
N PHE A 42 -10.13 27.69 4.97
CA PHE A 42 -9.27 26.65 5.50
C PHE A 42 -9.51 26.34 6.98
N GLU A 43 -9.77 27.35 7.81
CA GLU A 43 -10.09 27.15 9.24
C GLU A 43 -11.39 26.38 9.42
N ASN A 44 -12.44 26.68 8.65
CA ASN A 44 -13.76 26.07 8.82
C ASN A 44 -13.93 24.73 8.07
N LEU A 45 -13.30 24.57 6.89
CA LEU A 45 -13.45 23.33 6.10
C LEU A 45 -12.42 22.25 6.40
N THR A 46 -11.26 22.59 6.96
CA THR A 46 -10.15 21.65 7.07
C THR A 46 -9.63 21.41 8.48
N ASN A 47 -10.21 22.04 9.53
CA ASN A 47 -9.69 21.98 10.90
C ASN A 47 -8.17 22.25 11.00
N LEU A 48 -7.67 23.13 10.13
CA LEU A 48 -6.27 23.52 10.11
C LEU A 48 -5.94 24.36 11.33
N LYS A 49 -4.95 23.96 12.10
CA LYS A 49 -4.32 24.81 13.10
C LYS A 49 -3.06 25.43 12.54
N ALA A 50 -2.99 26.76 12.58
CA ALA A 50 -1.82 27.50 12.14
C ALA A 50 -0.62 27.21 13.04
N VAL A 51 0.52 26.89 12.43
CA VAL A 51 1.81 26.76 13.13
C VAL A 51 2.70 27.91 12.74
N ASP A 52 3.18 28.65 13.72
CA ASP A 52 4.22 29.64 13.51
C ASP A 52 5.57 28.94 13.28
N ARG A 53 6.04 28.93 12.03
CA ARG A 53 7.37 28.40 11.68
C ARG A 53 8.52 29.17 12.33
N LYS A 54 8.31 30.42 12.72
CA LYS A 54 9.33 31.24 13.41
C LYS A 54 9.58 30.70 14.83
N GLY A 55 8.60 30.01 15.44
CA GLY A 55 8.76 29.32 16.71
C GLY A 55 9.59 28.02 16.65
N GLY A 56 9.96 27.57 15.45
CA GLY A 56 10.79 26.41 15.23
C GLY A 56 10.13 25.06 15.58
N LEU A 57 10.95 24.00 15.62
CA LEU A 57 10.50 22.63 15.86
C LEU A 57 9.79 22.46 17.22
N ARG A 58 10.28 23.16 18.27
CA ARG A 58 9.69 23.08 19.62
C ARG A 58 8.27 23.63 19.70
N ALA A 59 7.95 24.70 18.95
CA ALA A 59 6.61 25.24 18.91
C ALA A 59 5.63 24.29 18.23
N SER A 60 6.05 23.68 17.11
CA SER A 60 5.27 22.66 16.40
C SER A 60 5.05 21.42 17.26
N GLU A 61 6.06 20.98 17.99
CA GLU A 61 5.97 19.86 18.93
C GLU A 61 4.95 20.13 20.06
N ARG A 62 5.04 21.34 20.68
CA ARG A 62 4.11 21.70 21.74
C ARG A 62 2.66 21.73 21.25
N GLN A 63 2.40 22.35 20.10
CA GLN A 63 1.04 22.40 19.52
C GLN A 63 0.53 20.99 19.15
N ALA A 64 1.39 20.15 18.59
CA ALA A 64 1.05 18.75 18.33
C ALA A 64 0.69 18.02 19.63
N GLY A 65 1.48 18.23 20.69
CA GLY A 65 1.23 17.68 22.00
C GLY A 65 -0.10 18.11 22.61
N GLU A 66 -0.47 19.39 22.49
CA GLU A 66 -1.77 19.89 22.95
C GLU A 66 -2.93 19.19 22.23
N ILE A 67 -2.82 18.97 20.91
CA ILE A 67 -3.82 18.26 20.10
C ILE A 67 -3.94 16.81 20.59
N LEU A 68 -2.83 16.09 20.66
CA LEU A 68 -2.80 14.67 21.03
C LEU A 68 -3.25 14.46 22.48
N SER A 69 -2.83 15.29 23.42
CA SER A 69 -3.25 15.24 24.82
C SER A 69 -4.74 15.56 25.03
N SER A 70 -5.38 16.26 24.09
CA SER A 70 -6.83 16.49 24.11
C SER A 70 -7.64 15.31 23.54
N GLY A 71 -7.02 14.19 23.22
CA GLY A 71 -7.67 13.00 22.67
C GLY A 71 -8.09 13.11 21.20
N LYS A 72 -7.62 14.13 20.47
CA LYS A 72 -7.93 14.33 19.06
C LYS A 72 -6.99 13.56 18.15
N THR A 73 -7.51 13.16 17.00
CA THR A 73 -6.69 12.58 15.92
C THR A 73 -5.95 13.69 15.18
N MET A 74 -4.65 13.49 14.99
CA MET A 74 -3.81 14.41 14.23
C MET A 74 -3.37 13.81 12.91
N LEU A 75 -3.63 14.51 11.81
CA LEU A 75 -3.04 14.20 10.51
C LEU A 75 -1.67 14.88 10.41
N ILE A 76 -0.65 14.09 10.13
CA ILE A 76 0.71 14.58 9.89
C ILE A 76 1.22 14.11 8.53
N PHE A 77 1.90 15.02 7.83
CA PHE A 77 2.67 14.72 6.63
C PHE A 77 4.16 14.70 6.99
N PRO A 78 4.72 13.55 7.34
CA PRO A 78 6.03 13.49 7.99
C PRO A 78 7.21 13.76 7.04
N GLU A 79 6.98 13.85 5.75
CA GLU A 79 7.94 14.33 4.75
C GLU A 79 8.32 15.81 4.96
N GLY A 80 7.42 16.59 5.58
CA GLY A 80 7.59 18.01 5.92
C GLY A 80 7.50 18.97 4.74
N THR A 81 7.31 18.47 3.53
CA THR A 81 7.05 19.25 2.31
C THR A 81 6.32 18.39 1.30
N ARG A 82 5.57 19.02 0.40
CA ARG A 82 4.95 18.29 -0.72
C ARG A 82 5.99 17.74 -1.67
N SER A 83 5.72 16.55 -2.18
CA SER A 83 6.50 15.92 -3.25
C SER A 83 6.54 16.81 -4.51
N GLN A 84 7.63 16.72 -5.25
CA GLN A 84 7.80 17.42 -6.54
C GLN A 84 7.64 16.48 -7.73
N ASP A 85 7.77 15.19 -7.48
CA ASP A 85 7.81 14.10 -8.47
C ASP A 85 6.72 13.03 -8.24
N GLY A 86 5.87 13.20 -7.20
CA GLY A 86 4.85 12.22 -6.81
C GLY A 86 5.37 11.12 -5.88
N GLU A 87 6.71 11.02 -5.69
CA GLU A 87 7.30 9.99 -4.86
C GLU A 87 7.16 10.31 -3.35
N VAL A 88 7.04 9.24 -2.56
CA VAL A 88 7.00 9.32 -1.10
C VAL A 88 8.42 9.53 -0.58
N LYS A 89 8.67 10.63 0.10
CA LYS A 89 9.98 10.97 0.67
C LYS A 89 10.15 10.36 2.06
N GLU A 90 11.40 10.29 2.52
CA GLU A 90 11.71 9.84 3.86
C GLU A 90 10.96 10.64 4.94
N PHE A 91 10.51 9.93 5.97
CA PHE A 91 9.78 10.51 7.09
C PHE A 91 10.72 11.07 8.13
N LYS A 92 10.44 12.31 8.57
CA LYS A 92 11.21 12.97 9.62
C LYS A 92 10.96 12.36 11.00
N PRO A 93 11.95 12.36 11.88
CA PRO A 93 11.87 11.75 13.22
C PRO A 93 10.75 12.28 14.12
N LEU A 94 10.20 13.46 13.81
CA LEU A 94 9.13 14.07 14.59
C LEU A 94 7.90 13.17 14.72
N LEU A 95 7.55 12.40 13.68
CA LEU A 95 6.42 11.47 13.75
C LEU A 95 6.62 10.43 14.87
N GLY A 96 7.74 9.73 14.87
CA GLY A 96 8.04 8.73 15.89
C GLY A 96 8.20 9.34 17.29
N HIS A 97 8.78 10.54 17.38
CA HIS A 97 8.90 11.28 18.62
C HIS A 97 7.53 11.57 19.25
N LEU A 98 6.60 12.13 18.47
CA LEU A 98 5.24 12.42 18.94
C LEU A 98 4.50 11.16 19.35
N ALA A 99 4.55 10.11 18.53
CA ALA A 99 3.86 8.86 18.82
C ALA A 99 4.34 8.20 20.12
N LEU A 100 5.65 8.13 20.33
CA LEU A 100 6.23 7.54 21.54
C LEU A 100 6.03 8.42 22.79
N THR A 101 6.14 9.74 22.66
CA THR A 101 6.02 10.69 23.77
C THR A 101 4.58 10.76 24.29
N TYR A 102 3.61 10.84 23.37
CA TYR A 102 2.20 10.98 23.75
C TYR A 102 1.47 9.63 23.82
N GLY A 103 2.14 8.53 23.51
CA GLY A 103 1.57 7.19 23.60
C GLY A 103 0.37 7.00 22.68
N VAL A 104 0.49 7.42 21.41
CA VAL A 104 -0.58 7.34 20.41
C VAL A 104 -0.18 6.41 19.25
N ASP A 105 -1.13 5.66 18.74
CA ASP A 105 -0.93 4.78 17.59
C ASP A 105 -0.73 5.60 16.29
N ILE A 106 -0.01 5.02 15.33
CA ILE A 106 0.17 5.59 14.00
C ILE A 106 -0.70 4.80 13.02
N LEU A 107 -1.61 5.48 12.32
CA LEU A 107 -2.39 4.89 11.22
C LEU A 107 -1.74 5.24 9.89
N PRO A 108 -1.06 4.29 9.20
CA PRO A 108 -0.45 4.53 7.90
C PRO A 108 -1.52 4.75 6.84
N LEU A 109 -1.33 5.78 6.01
CA LEU A 109 -2.24 6.10 4.92
C LEU A 109 -1.46 6.53 3.68
N TYR A 110 -1.78 5.93 2.52
CA TYR A 110 -1.24 6.29 1.21
C TYR A 110 -2.33 6.89 0.34
N LEU A 111 -2.03 8.02 -0.31
CA LEU A 111 -2.90 8.71 -1.25
C LEU A 111 -2.34 8.53 -2.66
N ALA A 112 -3.13 7.89 -3.54
CA ALA A 112 -2.83 7.78 -4.96
C ALA A 112 -3.66 8.80 -5.77
N GLY A 113 -3.11 9.23 -6.92
CA GLY A 113 -3.77 10.14 -7.85
C GLY A 113 -3.74 11.63 -7.46
N ALA A 114 -3.38 11.96 -6.21
CA ALA A 114 -3.41 13.33 -5.72
C ALA A 114 -2.33 14.23 -6.38
N TYR A 115 -1.17 13.67 -6.69
CA TYR A 115 -0.11 14.37 -7.43
C TYR A 115 -0.54 14.68 -8.86
N GLU A 116 -1.11 13.70 -9.56
CA GLU A 116 -1.60 13.84 -10.94
C GLU A 116 -2.81 14.77 -11.04
N ALA A 117 -3.62 14.83 -9.98
CA ALA A 117 -4.77 15.73 -9.91
C ALA A 117 -4.35 17.18 -9.70
N MET A 118 -3.37 17.46 -8.83
CA MET A 118 -2.94 18.82 -8.54
C MET A 118 -1.50 18.86 -8.02
N PRO A 119 -0.48 18.76 -8.90
CA PRO A 119 0.92 18.82 -8.50
C PRO A 119 1.29 20.16 -7.88
N LYS A 120 2.43 20.20 -7.19
CA LYS A 120 2.96 21.43 -6.59
C LYS A 120 3.14 22.51 -7.65
N GLY A 121 2.51 23.69 -7.42
CA GLY A 121 2.52 24.82 -8.35
C GLY A 121 1.28 24.93 -9.23
N SER A 122 0.45 23.87 -9.34
CA SER A 122 -0.84 23.94 -10.00
C SER A 122 -1.84 24.75 -9.16
N LYS A 123 -2.74 25.46 -9.85
CA LYS A 123 -3.83 26.25 -9.23
C LYS A 123 -5.20 25.61 -9.48
N ILE A 124 -5.31 24.74 -10.45
CA ILE A 124 -6.58 24.13 -10.87
C ILE A 124 -6.41 22.62 -10.82
N PRO A 125 -7.28 21.89 -10.10
CA PRO A 125 -7.24 20.43 -10.09
C PRO A 125 -7.70 19.86 -11.43
N LEU A 126 -7.02 18.83 -11.88
CA LEU A 126 -7.41 18.00 -13.01
C LEU A 126 -8.30 16.86 -12.51
N LYS A 127 -9.27 16.45 -13.32
CA LYS A 127 -10.07 15.26 -13.01
C LYS A 127 -9.19 14.02 -13.06
N ARG A 128 -9.03 13.37 -11.93
CA ARG A 128 -8.28 12.12 -11.74
C ARG A 128 -8.99 11.25 -10.72
N ASP A 129 -8.78 9.96 -10.83
CA ASP A 129 -9.22 9.03 -9.78
C ASP A 129 -8.30 9.18 -8.57
N LEU A 130 -8.92 9.33 -7.40
CA LEU A 130 -8.23 9.45 -6.12
C LEU A 130 -8.51 8.20 -5.30
N GLU A 131 -7.48 7.60 -4.75
CA GLU A 131 -7.59 6.41 -3.91
C GLU A 131 -6.85 6.63 -2.60
N ALA A 132 -7.50 6.30 -1.47
CA ALA A 132 -6.89 6.27 -0.15
C ALA A 132 -6.73 4.81 0.31
N ARG A 133 -5.49 4.38 0.54
CA ARG A 133 -5.17 3.06 1.09
C ARG A 133 -4.77 3.23 2.55
N ILE A 134 -5.50 2.53 3.43
CA ILE A 134 -5.31 2.62 4.88
C ILE A 134 -4.75 1.27 5.36
N GLY A 135 -3.64 1.32 6.07
CA GLY A 135 -3.00 0.14 6.67
C GLY A 135 -3.47 -0.12 8.10
N PRO A 136 -3.06 -1.26 8.68
CA PRO A 136 -3.27 -1.53 10.08
C PRO A 136 -2.52 -0.50 10.96
N PRO A 137 -3.02 -0.18 12.16
CA PRO A 137 -2.35 0.74 13.06
C PRO A 137 -1.01 0.14 13.54
N ILE A 138 0.02 0.96 13.58
CA ILE A 138 1.26 0.68 14.30
C ILE A 138 1.00 1.07 15.74
N THR A 139 0.80 0.08 16.61
CA THR A 139 0.38 0.33 17.98
C THR A 139 1.53 0.82 18.87
N VAL A 140 1.19 1.55 19.93
CA VAL A 140 2.17 1.95 20.97
C VAL A 140 2.91 0.74 21.52
N ALA A 141 2.20 -0.38 21.72
CA ALA A 141 2.79 -1.62 22.22
C ALA A 141 3.87 -2.15 21.27
N ASP A 142 3.58 -2.19 19.95
CA ASP A 142 4.55 -2.63 18.95
C ASP A 142 5.73 -1.66 18.83
N MET A 143 5.48 -0.36 18.86
CA MET A 143 6.54 0.64 18.83
C MET A 143 7.50 0.48 20.02
N ARG A 144 6.97 0.34 21.23
CA ARG A 144 7.78 0.11 22.44
C ARG A 144 8.54 -1.21 22.40
N ARG A 145 7.89 -2.28 21.95
CA ARG A 145 8.51 -3.59 21.80
C ARG A 145 9.68 -3.55 20.82
N LEU A 146 9.49 -2.94 19.67
CA LEU A 146 10.49 -2.88 18.59
C LEU A 146 11.65 -1.93 18.90
N THR A 147 11.45 -0.93 19.76
CA THR A 147 12.48 0.07 20.13
C THR A 147 13.08 -0.17 21.51
N ALA A 148 12.79 -1.33 22.14
CA ALA A 148 13.33 -1.65 23.45
C ALA A 148 14.88 -1.59 23.45
N GLY A 149 15.44 -0.85 24.39
CA GLY A 149 16.89 -0.66 24.50
C GLY A 149 17.49 0.45 23.63
N LEU A 150 16.73 1.10 22.77
CA LEU A 150 17.20 2.24 21.98
C LEU A 150 17.13 3.55 22.78
N SER A 151 17.99 4.50 22.44
CA SER A 151 17.83 5.88 22.90
C SER A 151 16.54 6.50 22.37
N SER A 152 15.97 7.49 23.07
CA SER A 152 14.74 8.18 22.63
C SER A 152 14.87 8.75 21.20
N GLY A 153 16.03 9.28 20.85
CA GLY A 153 16.29 9.82 19.50
C GLY A 153 16.35 8.73 18.44
N ASP A 154 17.00 7.58 18.74
CA ASP A 154 17.07 6.44 17.83
C ASP A 154 15.69 5.81 17.67
N ALA A 155 14.97 5.59 18.77
CA ALA A 155 13.61 5.07 18.74
C ALA A 155 12.70 5.93 17.86
N SER A 156 12.75 7.25 18.00
CA SER A 156 11.97 8.19 17.19
C SER A 156 12.30 8.07 15.69
N ARG A 157 13.58 7.95 15.34
CA ARG A 157 14.02 7.75 13.95
C ARG A 157 13.50 6.43 13.37
N GLU A 158 13.68 5.34 14.13
CA GLU A 158 13.30 4.00 13.67
C GLU A 158 11.79 3.84 13.52
N ILE A 159 10.99 4.40 14.43
CA ILE A 159 9.52 4.41 14.28
C ILE A 159 9.09 5.21 13.06
N SER A 160 9.74 6.35 12.76
CA SER A 160 9.43 7.11 11.55
C SER A 160 9.79 6.34 10.27
N LYS A 161 10.91 5.62 10.26
CA LYS A 161 11.27 4.70 9.15
C LYS A 161 10.27 3.55 9.00
N LEU A 162 9.83 2.98 10.12
CA LEU A 162 8.82 1.92 10.11
C LEU A 162 7.50 2.40 9.50
N ALA A 163 7.02 3.59 9.91
CA ALA A 163 5.84 4.20 9.34
C ALA A 163 6.01 4.51 7.83
N HIS A 164 7.19 4.95 7.40
CA HIS A 164 7.53 5.14 5.99
C HIS A 164 7.44 3.83 5.20
N ARG A 165 8.02 2.74 5.73
CA ARG A 165 7.91 1.39 5.13
C ARG A 165 6.45 0.95 4.99
N ALA A 166 5.63 1.18 6.03
CA ALA A 166 4.20 0.85 5.97
C ALA A 166 3.47 1.63 4.86
N VAL A 167 3.77 2.92 4.67
CA VAL A 167 3.19 3.71 3.58
C VAL A 167 3.70 3.26 2.22
N LEU A 168 4.97 2.86 2.09
CA LEU A 168 5.51 2.30 0.83
C LEU A 168 4.87 0.94 0.49
N ALA A 169 4.59 0.09 1.49
CA ALA A 169 3.86 -1.15 1.30
C ALA A 169 2.45 -0.86 0.74
N LEU A 170 1.73 0.11 1.30
CA LEU A 170 0.43 0.54 0.78
C LEU A 170 0.52 1.09 -0.65
N LYS A 171 1.60 1.84 -0.99
CA LYS A 171 1.86 2.28 -2.37
C LYS A 171 1.98 1.09 -3.31
N ALA A 172 2.68 0.04 -2.89
CA ALA A 172 2.86 -1.20 -3.65
C ALA A 172 1.61 -2.11 -3.67
N GLY A 173 0.53 -1.74 -2.96
CA GLY A 173 -0.68 -2.56 -2.86
C GLY A 173 -0.57 -3.71 -1.84
N THR A 174 0.42 -3.65 -0.94
CA THR A 174 0.66 -4.64 0.12
C THR A 174 0.45 -4.02 1.50
N ILE A 175 0.48 -4.84 2.55
CA ILE A 175 0.29 -4.41 3.95
C ILE A 175 1.49 -4.87 4.78
N LEU A 176 2.16 -3.93 5.46
CA LEU A 176 3.18 -4.25 6.46
C LEU A 176 2.51 -4.64 7.78
N ASP A 177 2.59 -5.91 8.17
CA ASP A 177 2.09 -6.39 9.45
C ASP A 177 3.14 -6.19 10.56
N VAL A 178 3.10 -5.02 11.17
CA VAL A 178 4.07 -4.63 12.22
C VAL A 178 3.97 -5.51 13.46
N ALA A 179 2.80 -6.06 13.78
CA ALA A 179 2.62 -6.92 14.94
C ALA A 179 3.45 -8.20 14.85
N ARG A 180 3.73 -8.68 13.63
CA ARG A 180 4.54 -9.89 13.38
C ARG A 180 6.04 -9.64 13.30
N LEU A 181 6.49 -8.39 13.17
CA LEU A 181 7.93 -8.09 13.13
C LEU A 181 8.60 -8.45 14.44
N LYS A 182 9.73 -9.15 14.39
CA LYS A 182 10.57 -9.46 15.55
C LYS A 182 11.57 -8.34 15.84
N SER A 183 11.99 -7.63 14.81
CA SER A 183 12.90 -6.48 14.91
C SER A 183 12.62 -5.43 13.85
N LEU A 184 13.13 -4.20 14.07
CA LEU A 184 12.99 -3.08 13.14
C LEU A 184 13.71 -3.30 11.79
N ASN A 185 14.82 -4.05 11.83
CA ASN A 185 15.62 -4.38 10.64
C ASN A 185 15.15 -5.65 9.95
N GLU A 186 14.09 -6.28 10.45
CA GLU A 186 13.49 -7.40 9.74
C GLU A 186 12.94 -6.86 8.43
N GLU A 187 13.59 -7.23 7.33
CA GLU A 187 12.97 -7.10 6.03
C GLU A 187 11.70 -7.95 6.08
N GLU A 188 10.57 -7.42 5.59
CA GLU A 188 9.45 -8.30 5.30
C GLU A 188 10.01 -9.49 4.53
N PRO A 189 9.62 -10.72 4.91
CA PRO A 189 9.94 -11.85 4.06
C PRO A 189 9.46 -11.42 2.68
N LYS A 190 10.41 -11.23 1.74
CA LYS A 190 10.09 -10.87 0.36
C LYS A 190 8.99 -11.81 -0.04
N GLU A 191 7.81 -11.27 -0.32
CA GLU A 191 6.67 -12.09 -0.74
C GLU A 191 7.22 -13.07 -1.77
N HIS A 192 7.01 -14.36 -1.53
CA HIS A 192 7.59 -15.36 -2.42
C HIS A 192 7.26 -14.95 -3.86
N PRO A 193 8.22 -14.91 -4.80
CA PRO A 193 7.99 -14.34 -6.13
C PRO A 193 6.74 -14.85 -6.83
N LEU A 194 6.34 -16.09 -6.49
CA LEU A 194 5.11 -16.68 -7.00
C LEU A 194 3.85 -16.07 -6.38
N VAL A 195 3.86 -15.60 -5.14
CA VAL A 195 2.69 -14.90 -4.54
C VAL A 195 2.42 -13.63 -5.32
N THR A 196 3.45 -12.82 -5.54
CA THR A 196 3.35 -11.60 -6.36
C THR A 196 2.86 -11.94 -7.78
N LEU A 197 3.41 -12.99 -8.40
CA LEU A 197 3.05 -13.41 -9.76
C LEU A 197 1.59 -13.84 -9.86
N PHE A 198 1.07 -14.59 -8.89
CA PHE A 198 -0.33 -15.02 -8.88
C PHE A 198 -1.30 -13.88 -8.54
N ASN A 199 -0.89 -12.89 -7.74
CA ASN A 199 -1.65 -11.67 -7.53
C ASN A 199 -1.74 -10.83 -8.82
N GLU A 200 -0.62 -10.68 -9.55
CA GLU A 200 -0.60 -10.05 -10.88
C GLU A 200 -1.52 -10.79 -11.87
N LEU A 201 -1.47 -12.13 -11.86
CA LEU A 201 -2.32 -12.97 -12.70
C LEU A 201 -3.80 -12.74 -12.40
N GLN A 202 -4.18 -12.72 -11.11
CA GLN A 202 -5.56 -12.45 -10.69
C GLN A 202 -6.04 -11.07 -11.18
N GLY A 203 -5.17 -10.07 -11.16
CA GLY A 203 -5.47 -8.72 -11.70
C GLY A 203 -5.70 -8.67 -13.22
N LYS A 204 -5.20 -9.64 -13.98
CA LYS A 204 -5.39 -9.75 -15.43
C LYS A 204 -6.67 -10.49 -15.84
N PHE A 205 -7.46 -10.99 -14.88
CA PHE A 205 -8.66 -11.79 -15.15
C PHE A 205 -9.68 -11.08 -16.01
N GLN A 206 -10.13 -11.75 -17.08
CA GLN A 206 -11.15 -11.27 -18.02
C GLN A 206 -12.50 -11.91 -17.71
N LYS A 207 -13.46 -11.10 -17.24
CA LYS A 207 -14.84 -11.55 -16.98
C LYS A 207 -15.50 -12.05 -18.27
N GLY A 208 -16.28 -13.10 -18.16
CA GLY A 208 -17.00 -13.67 -19.30
C GLY A 208 -16.14 -14.53 -20.23
N ALA A 209 -14.86 -14.78 -19.92
CA ALA A 209 -13.97 -15.57 -20.77
C ALA A 209 -14.27 -17.08 -20.75
N VAL A 210 -15.00 -17.55 -19.74
CA VAL A 210 -15.48 -18.94 -19.62
C VAL A 210 -16.97 -18.99 -19.29
N ASP A 211 -17.68 -19.97 -19.84
CA ASP A 211 -19.12 -20.17 -19.57
C ASP A 211 -19.37 -21.08 -18.34
N LYS A 212 -18.42 -21.94 -18.03
CA LYS A 212 -18.47 -22.87 -16.88
C LYS A 212 -17.23 -22.70 -16.02
N PRO A 213 -17.32 -22.93 -14.70
CA PRO A 213 -16.15 -22.90 -13.83
C PRO A 213 -15.08 -23.89 -14.32
N VAL A 214 -13.83 -23.44 -14.33
CA VAL A 214 -12.64 -24.25 -14.68
C VAL A 214 -11.58 -24.05 -13.62
N SER A 215 -10.98 -25.15 -13.19
CA SER A 215 -9.93 -25.18 -12.19
C SER A 215 -8.58 -25.54 -12.79
N PHE A 216 -7.56 -24.78 -12.41
CA PHE A 216 -6.17 -25.00 -12.80
C PHE A 216 -5.33 -25.27 -11.58
N TYR A 217 -4.49 -26.29 -11.63
CA TYR A 217 -3.51 -26.59 -10.59
C TYR A 217 -2.09 -26.52 -11.13
N PHE A 218 -1.29 -25.67 -10.51
CA PHE A 218 0.09 -25.39 -10.89
C PHE A 218 1.06 -26.05 -9.91
N THR A 219 2.08 -26.71 -10.45
CA THR A 219 3.24 -27.20 -9.70
C THR A 219 4.49 -26.60 -10.34
N LEU A 220 5.03 -25.53 -9.73
CA LEU A 220 6.08 -24.68 -10.27
C LEU A 220 7.45 -24.91 -9.60
N GLY A 221 7.58 -25.99 -8.85
CA GLY A 221 8.75 -26.38 -8.09
C GLY A 221 8.44 -27.49 -7.10
N SER A 222 9.40 -27.79 -6.22
CA SER A 222 9.29 -28.85 -5.22
C SER A 222 8.75 -28.41 -3.87
N ASP A 223 8.81 -27.12 -3.53
CA ASP A 223 8.36 -26.61 -2.25
C ASP A 223 6.85 -26.37 -2.19
N GLU A 224 6.33 -26.13 -0.99
CA GLU A 224 4.89 -25.91 -0.78
C GLU A 224 4.42 -24.59 -1.40
N MET A 225 5.29 -23.55 -1.45
CA MET A 225 4.98 -22.25 -2.05
C MET A 225 4.94 -22.29 -3.58
N ALA A 226 5.38 -23.38 -4.19
CA ALA A 226 5.34 -23.62 -5.63
C ALA A 226 4.05 -24.29 -6.13
N LYS A 227 3.08 -24.56 -5.25
CA LYS A 227 1.82 -25.24 -5.56
C LYS A 227 0.66 -24.28 -5.45
N TRP A 228 -0.09 -24.07 -6.53
CA TRP A 228 -1.17 -23.09 -6.60
C TRP A 228 -2.40 -23.64 -7.29
N THR A 229 -3.57 -23.24 -6.81
CA THR A 229 -4.86 -23.53 -7.45
C THR A 229 -5.52 -22.24 -7.87
N VAL A 230 -5.96 -22.18 -9.11
CA VAL A 230 -6.73 -21.06 -9.69
C VAL A 230 -8.06 -21.59 -10.15
N VAL A 231 -9.15 -21.05 -9.64
CA VAL A 231 -10.50 -21.39 -10.07
C VAL A 231 -11.11 -20.16 -10.73
N VAL A 232 -11.48 -20.29 -11.99
CA VAL A 232 -12.13 -19.21 -12.75
C VAL A 232 -13.57 -19.58 -13.03
N SER A 233 -14.43 -18.60 -12.90
CA SER A 233 -15.83 -18.68 -13.30
C SER A 233 -16.14 -17.53 -14.27
N LYS A 234 -17.38 -17.39 -14.69
CA LYS A 234 -17.80 -16.29 -15.56
C LYS A 234 -17.50 -14.91 -14.94
N GLU A 235 -17.66 -14.76 -13.63
CA GLU A 235 -17.60 -13.47 -12.93
C GLU A 235 -16.44 -13.34 -11.93
N SER A 236 -15.75 -14.45 -11.60
CA SER A 236 -14.75 -14.47 -10.53
C SER A 236 -13.53 -15.31 -10.84
N CYS A 237 -12.41 -14.89 -10.28
CA CYS A 237 -11.15 -15.64 -10.25
C CYS A 237 -10.69 -15.77 -8.79
N ASP A 238 -10.57 -16.99 -8.32
CA ASP A 238 -10.11 -17.33 -6.96
C ASP A 238 -8.73 -17.99 -7.07
N VAL A 239 -7.74 -17.44 -6.41
CA VAL A 239 -6.35 -17.89 -6.41
C VAL A 239 -5.98 -18.35 -5.01
N LYS A 240 -5.52 -19.57 -4.85
CA LYS A 240 -5.17 -20.18 -3.56
C LYS A 240 -3.83 -20.91 -3.62
N LEU A 241 -3.05 -20.76 -2.58
CA LEU A 241 -1.87 -21.59 -2.35
C LEU A 241 -2.30 -23.03 -2.02
N GLY A 242 -1.59 -24.00 -2.56
CA GLY A 242 -1.81 -25.42 -2.30
C GLY A 242 -2.68 -26.13 -3.33
N LYS A 243 -3.05 -27.36 -2.97
CA LYS A 243 -3.86 -28.26 -3.83
C LYS A 243 -5.34 -27.88 -3.82
N PRO A 244 -6.07 -28.20 -4.90
CA PRO A 244 -7.51 -27.99 -4.95
C PRO A 244 -8.23 -28.77 -3.85
N ALA A 245 -9.30 -28.20 -3.28
CA ALA A 245 -10.05 -28.80 -2.16
C ALA A 245 -10.59 -30.18 -2.45
N GLY A 246 -10.92 -30.51 -3.72
CA GLY A 246 -11.36 -31.85 -4.18
C GLY A 246 -10.23 -32.79 -4.55
N GLY A 247 -8.97 -32.42 -4.38
CA GLY A 247 -7.80 -33.21 -4.75
C GLY A 247 -7.51 -33.31 -6.26
N THR A 248 -8.42 -32.82 -7.11
CA THR A 248 -8.30 -32.81 -8.59
C THR A 248 -8.60 -31.44 -9.15
N ALA A 249 -7.97 -31.10 -10.28
CA ALA A 249 -8.27 -29.91 -11.07
C ALA A 249 -8.51 -30.33 -12.53
N ASP A 250 -9.29 -29.52 -13.27
CA ASP A 250 -9.59 -29.79 -14.68
C ASP A 250 -8.31 -29.74 -15.51
N CYS A 251 -7.44 -28.76 -15.24
CA CYS A 251 -6.13 -28.65 -15.86
C CYS A 251 -5.02 -28.66 -14.80
N VAL A 252 -4.02 -29.50 -15.01
CA VAL A 252 -2.79 -29.54 -14.19
C VAL A 252 -1.64 -29.11 -15.06
N LEU A 253 -0.87 -28.12 -14.61
CA LEU A 253 0.36 -27.67 -15.25
C LEU A 253 1.55 -27.88 -14.31
N LYS A 254 2.54 -28.64 -14.77
CA LYS A 254 3.83 -28.79 -14.10
C LYS A 254 4.91 -28.17 -14.97
N THR A 255 5.63 -27.18 -14.43
CA THR A 255 6.74 -26.49 -15.08
C THR A 255 7.64 -25.83 -14.03
N SER A 256 8.66 -25.10 -14.45
CA SER A 256 9.45 -24.27 -13.54
C SER A 256 8.80 -22.90 -13.29
N ALA A 257 9.13 -22.29 -12.14
CA ALA A 257 8.69 -20.92 -11.81
C ALA A 257 9.14 -19.90 -12.89
N ASP A 258 10.34 -20.08 -13.45
CA ASP A 258 10.90 -19.19 -14.49
C ASP A 258 10.10 -19.25 -15.78
N ILE A 259 9.73 -20.45 -16.25
CA ILE A 259 8.93 -20.63 -17.46
C ILE A 259 7.53 -20.04 -17.21
N PHE A 260 6.92 -20.30 -16.06
CA PHE A 260 5.62 -19.76 -15.73
C PHE A 260 5.63 -18.24 -15.62
N THR A 261 6.69 -17.65 -15.05
CA THR A 261 6.88 -16.18 -15.01
C THR A 261 6.93 -15.57 -16.41
N LYS A 262 7.65 -16.18 -17.34
CA LYS A 262 7.67 -15.73 -18.74
C LYS A 262 6.30 -15.82 -19.41
N ILE A 263 5.54 -16.89 -19.15
CA ILE A 263 4.17 -17.02 -19.67
C ILE A 263 3.29 -15.86 -19.18
N VAL A 264 3.37 -15.52 -17.89
CA VAL A 264 2.48 -14.52 -17.29
C VAL A 264 2.90 -13.08 -17.61
N ARG A 265 4.20 -12.78 -17.61
CA ARG A 265 4.73 -11.40 -17.77
C ARG A 265 5.11 -11.06 -19.20
N ASP A 266 5.74 -12.01 -19.91
CA ASP A 266 6.33 -11.77 -21.21
C ASP A 266 5.45 -12.32 -22.36
N ALA A 267 4.23 -12.79 -22.05
CA ALA A 267 3.34 -13.46 -23.01
C ALA A 267 4.05 -14.60 -23.78
N TYR A 268 4.99 -15.27 -23.12
CA TYR A 268 5.76 -16.35 -23.74
C TYR A 268 4.85 -17.55 -24.07
N MET A 269 4.89 -17.97 -25.32
CA MET A 269 4.15 -19.14 -25.83
C MET A 269 5.09 -20.36 -25.90
N PRO A 270 4.95 -21.34 -24.98
CA PRO A 270 5.75 -22.57 -25.05
C PRO A 270 5.51 -23.33 -26.33
N GLY A 271 6.57 -23.75 -27.00
CA GLY A 271 6.51 -24.53 -28.22
C GLY A 271 6.54 -26.06 -27.97
N PRO A 272 6.45 -26.87 -29.03
CA PRO A 272 6.51 -28.34 -28.91
C PRO A 272 7.76 -28.86 -28.20
N ALA A 273 8.88 -28.15 -28.30
CA ALA A 273 10.15 -28.54 -27.69
C ALA A 273 10.09 -28.61 -26.17
N GLU A 274 9.39 -27.65 -25.50
CA GLU A 274 9.23 -27.65 -24.05
C GLU A 274 8.36 -28.79 -23.55
N PHE A 275 7.34 -29.17 -24.32
CA PHE A 275 6.50 -30.33 -24.02
C PHE A 275 7.25 -31.65 -24.27
N MET A 276 8.01 -31.76 -25.37
CA MET A 276 8.79 -32.97 -25.68
C MET A 276 9.93 -33.19 -24.72
N SER A 277 10.59 -32.14 -24.26
CA SER A 277 11.66 -32.23 -23.26
C SER A 277 11.14 -32.51 -21.84
N GLY A 278 9.81 -32.38 -21.62
CA GLY A 278 9.21 -32.52 -20.31
C GLY A 278 9.40 -31.31 -19.39
N ALA A 279 9.92 -30.20 -19.90
CA ALA A 279 10.01 -28.92 -19.17
C ALA A 279 8.62 -28.38 -18.82
N ILE A 280 7.63 -28.71 -19.67
CA ILE A 280 6.21 -28.45 -19.42
C ILE A 280 5.45 -29.76 -19.53
N LYS A 281 4.64 -30.07 -18.52
CA LYS A 281 3.71 -31.21 -18.52
C LYS A 281 2.31 -30.72 -18.18
N SER A 282 1.34 -31.11 -18.99
CA SER A 282 -0.07 -30.82 -18.74
C SER A 282 -0.92 -32.05 -19.07
N ASN A 283 -2.02 -32.23 -18.37
CA ASN A 283 -3.05 -33.22 -18.68
C ASN A 283 -3.98 -32.74 -19.80
N ASP A 284 -4.10 -31.44 -20.03
CA ASP A 284 -4.98 -30.86 -21.04
C ASP A 284 -4.38 -29.56 -21.62
N VAL A 285 -3.90 -29.64 -22.86
CA VAL A 285 -3.31 -28.50 -23.58
C VAL A 285 -4.39 -27.51 -24.04
N SER A 286 -5.62 -27.95 -24.29
CA SER A 286 -6.70 -27.07 -24.72
C SER A 286 -7.15 -26.13 -23.59
N LEU A 287 -7.13 -26.59 -22.36
CA LEU A 287 -7.39 -25.76 -21.19
C LEU A 287 -6.26 -24.78 -20.91
N LEU A 288 -5.02 -25.06 -21.32
CA LEU A 288 -3.95 -24.06 -21.26
C LEU A 288 -4.20 -22.89 -22.22
N MET A 289 -4.76 -23.13 -23.39
CA MET A 289 -5.18 -22.05 -24.30
C MET A 289 -6.32 -21.22 -23.69
N THR A 290 -7.25 -21.90 -23.02
CA THR A 290 -8.32 -21.22 -22.26
C THR A 290 -7.73 -20.36 -21.14
N PHE A 291 -6.72 -20.84 -20.41
CA PHE A 291 -6.02 -20.07 -19.38
C PHE A 291 -5.40 -18.79 -19.96
N GLN A 292 -4.71 -18.89 -21.09
CA GLN A 292 -4.13 -17.71 -21.74
C GLN A 292 -5.18 -16.68 -22.11
N LYS A 293 -6.33 -17.11 -22.66
CA LYS A 293 -7.45 -16.25 -22.99
C LYS A 293 -8.06 -15.56 -21.77
N VAL A 294 -8.26 -16.33 -20.70
CA VAL A 294 -8.87 -15.85 -19.43
C VAL A 294 -8.05 -14.74 -18.79
N PHE A 295 -6.74 -14.75 -18.95
CA PHE A 295 -5.82 -13.79 -18.35
C PHE A 295 -5.17 -12.83 -19.36
N ALA A 296 -5.65 -12.82 -20.60
CA ALA A 296 -5.11 -11.97 -21.68
C ALA A 296 -3.56 -12.05 -21.79
N LEU A 297 -3.05 -13.29 -21.82
CA LEU A 297 -1.61 -13.57 -21.91
C LEU A 297 -1.11 -13.80 -23.35
N SER A 298 -1.83 -13.32 -24.32
CA SER A 298 -1.51 -13.43 -25.77
C SER A 298 -1.31 -12.06 -26.38
#